data_5847ab18396f4407cf18ff6f3af057f3
#
_entry.id   5847ab18396f4407cf18ff6f3af057f3
#
_cell.length_a   1.000
_cell.length_b   1.000
_cell.length_c   1.000
_cell.angle_alpha   90.00
_cell.angle_beta   90.00
_cell.angle_gamma   90.00
#
_symmetry.space_group_name_H-M   'P 1'
#
loop_
_entity.id
_entity.type
_entity.pdbx_description
1 polymer ?
#
loop_
_entity_poly.entity_id
_entity_poly.type
_entity_poly.pdbx_seq_one_letter_code
_entity_poly.pdbx_strand_id
1 'polypeptide(L)'
;MVATTAVTAALILVAGCGGSDKKSDSGSGNGGQSTTSATPSAPTVPSFDPPKALSVAAAFPSADYQGRSALDEAQMGIAGQVALVGGFAGLNGHDVANPNNQWMIPSKSADTTTVSGASKPMAAKVDGKDVAVVAYAEEDKGNGTQKPSGLILVQWIDVMTGKKIAEVSTPVSTLDGTGSDAIGSPKLTNTAYDPETGQVAVGVSTIGNSSVLSKTLAVFADPKTQKSTIMPAITPAAVHDGVIAGAKGSNDAKATDGTILLADGASGKVTKQLPLKQPVPTPLAGGAKHAYFYGSRYTDYDAGIAVSAIYALDLSTGAVVQTAPALPQKDVVGYDCIADQATSIVCTSNGNSGPEEILGLDDTTGKKTWGYTSLSGGRVVPQRVTAAYHGVVYAQTEAQPVLLDAKTGQDLPSAAPSSGGPSSSDTPSSGVTPSSGDSASTGDTPSESDSPSDNGDLGLTLYNGKQESPVAVSPFGGVYRQLPTGNDSSDLESVCIFVKATA
;
A
#
# COMPACT_ATOMS: atom_id res chain seq x y z
N MET A 1 -15.46 51.48 13.54
CA MET A 1 -15.08 52.07 12.24
C MET A 1 -14.65 50.91 11.35
N VAL A 2 -15.50 50.64 10.38
CA VAL A 2 -15.35 49.53 9.43
C VAL A 2 -14.70 50.11 8.17
N ALA A 3 -13.65 49.47 7.67
CA ALA A 3 -13.11 49.79 6.36
C ALA A 3 -13.07 48.52 5.53
N THR A 4 -14.03 48.44 4.63
CA THR A 4 -14.17 47.41 3.59
C THR A 4 -13.35 47.84 2.37
N THR A 5 -12.40 47.05 1.94
CA THR A 5 -11.70 47.22 0.66
C THR A 5 -12.11 46.09 -0.30
N ALA A 6 -12.84 46.48 -1.32
CA ALA A 6 -13.17 45.63 -2.46
C ALA A 6 -12.02 45.63 -3.46
N VAL A 7 -11.58 44.44 -3.90
CA VAL A 7 -10.64 44.31 -5.01
C VAL A 7 -11.38 43.74 -6.21
N THR A 8 -11.43 44.52 -7.25
CA THR A 8 -12.06 44.23 -8.55
C THR A 8 -11.08 43.47 -9.41
N ALA A 9 -11.48 42.28 -9.89
CA ALA A 9 -10.71 41.50 -10.86
C ALA A 9 -11.07 41.99 -12.28
N ALA A 10 -10.06 42.35 -13.05
CA ALA A 10 -10.18 42.72 -14.45
C ALA A 10 -9.89 41.50 -15.34
N LEU A 11 -10.89 41.06 -16.10
CA LEU A 11 -10.72 40.12 -17.22
C LEU A 11 -10.12 40.87 -18.42
N ILE A 12 -9.02 40.39 -18.96
CA ILE A 12 -8.49 40.80 -20.25
C ILE A 12 -8.81 39.68 -21.27
N LEU A 13 -9.78 39.98 -22.13
CA LEU A 13 -10.04 39.27 -23.38
C LEU A 13 -9.13 39.84 -24.46
N VAL A 14 -8.25 39.03 -25.04
CA VAL A 14 -7.53 39.37 -26.27
C VAL A 14 -8.16 38.59 -27.42
N ALA A 15 -8.95 39.31 -28.19
CA ALA A 15 -9.40 38.87 -29.50
C ALA A 15 -8.40 39.40 -30.55
N GLY A 16 -7.75 38.49 -31.25
CA GLY A 16 -6.92 38.82 -32.40
C GLY A 16 -7.54 38.30 -33.71
N CYS A 17 -8.21 39.18 -34.44
CA CYS A 17 -8.65 38.95 -35.79
C CYS A 17 -7.62 39.57 -36.77
N GLY A 18 -7.45 38.91 -37.90
CA GLY A 18 -7.24 39.67 -39.12
C GLY A 18 -6.01 39.36 -39.96
N GLY A 19 -6.27 39.09 -41.22
CA GLY A 19 -5.35 39.39 -42.28
C GLY A 19 -5.34 38.37 -43.40
N SER A 20 -6.27 38.55 -44.34
CA SER A 20 -6.21 37.94 -45.68
C SER A 20 -5.14 38.60 -46.50
N ASP A 21 -4.38 37.84 -47.28
CA ASP A 21 -3.98 38.29 -48.60
C ASP A 21 -3.80 37.09 -49.56
N LYS A 22 -4.53 37.22 -50.69
CA LYS A 22 -4.52 36.33 -51.85
C LYS A 22 -3.24 36.48 -52.63
N LYS A 23 -2.68 35.39 -53.11
CA LYS A 23 -2.13 35.31 -54.46
C LYS A 23 -2.25 33.87 -54.98
N SER A 24 -2.95 33.79 -56.10
CA SER A 24 -3.07 32.63 -56.97
C SER A 24 -1.75 32.30 -57.62
N ASP A 25 -1.40 31.00 -57.69
CA ASP A 25 -0.81 30.42 -58.88
C ASP A 25 -1.15 28.94 -58.99
N SER A 26 -1.50 28.57 -60.18
CA SER A 26 -1.94 27.27 -60.62
C SER A 26 -0.78 26.29 -60.74
N GLY A 27 -0.96 25.09 -60.17
CA GLY A 27 -0.05 23.95 -60.31
C GLY A 27 -0.80 22.64 -60.06
N SER A 28 -1.19 21.98 -61.15
CA SER A 28 -1.70 20.62 -61.23
C SER A 28 -0.72 19.63 -60.59
N GLY A 29 -1.20 18.75 -59.67
CA GLY A 29 -0.35 17.68 -59.18
C GLY A 29 -1.03 16.81 -58.12
N ASN A 30 -1.60 15.73 -58.53
CA ASN A 30 -1.70 14.41 -57.90
C ASN A 30 -2.27 14.31 -56.47
N GLY A 31 -3.46 13.77 -56.40
CA GLY A 31 -4.10 13.35 -55.14
C GLY A 31 -3.31 12.27 -54.40
N GLY A 32 -2.56 12.71 -53.40
CA GLY A 32 -2.07 11.86 -52.35
C GLY A 32 -3.11 11.86 -51.21
N GLN A 33 -3.88 10.81 -51.14
CA GLN A 33 -4.76 10.54 -50.00
C GLN A 33 -3.87 10.33 -48.78
N SER A 34 -3.71 11.36 -47.94
CA SER A 34 -3.11 11.22 -46.61
C SER A 34 -4.03 10.35 -45.79
N THR A 35 -3.77 9.07 -45.79
CA THR A 35 -4.27 8.17 -44.76
C THR A 35 -3.58 8.58 -43.45
N THR A 36 -4.24 9.42 -42.66
CA THR A 36 -3.91 9.54 -41.23
C THR A 36 -4.03 8.16 -40.66
N SER A 37 -2.92 7.46 -40.47
CA SER A 37 -2.84 6.28 -39.66
C SER A 37 -3.32 6.69 -38.25
N ALA A 38 -4.55 6.32 -37.91
CA ALA A 38 -5.00 6.41 -36.53
C ALA A 38 -4.01 5.59 -35.72
N THR A 39 -3.28 6.23 -34.85
CA THR A 39 -2.48 5.55 -33.82
C THR A 39 -3.44 4.58 -33.12
N PRO A 40 -3.12 3.27 -33.03
CA PRO A 40 -4.00 2.34 -32.36
C PRO A 40 -4.20 2.85 -30.94
N SER A 41 -5.46 3.12 -30.57
CA SER A 41 -5.83 3.44 -29.21
C SER A 41 -5.36 2.28 -28.33
N ALA A 42 -4.63 2.58 -27.26
CA ALA A 42 -4.23 1.57 -26.30
C ALA A 42 -5.50 0.80 -25.84
N PRO A 43 -5.43 -0.52 -25.67
CA PRO A 43 -6.57 -1.31 -25.24
C PRO A 43 -7.08 -0.76 -23.91
N THR A 44 -8.34 -0.34 -23.87
CA THR A 44 -9.02 0.10 -22.65
C THR A 44 -9.23 -1.12 -21.77
N VAL A 45 -8.60 -1.12 -20.60
CA VAL A 45 -8.85 -2.16 -19.58
C VAL A 45 -10.18 -1.87 -18.91
N PRO A 46 -11.07 -2.85 -18.78
CA PRO A 46 -12.27 -2.69 -17.97
C PRO A 46 -11.89 -2.29 -16.53
N SER A 47 -12.65 -1.39 -15.94
CA SER A 47 -12.49 -0.98 -14.55
C SER A 47 -13.78 -1.24 -13.77
N PHE A 48 -13.64 -1.74 -12.56
CA PHE A 48 -14.74 -2.04 -11.64
C PHE A 48 -14.43 -1.40 -10.29
N ASP A 49 -15.28 -0.53 -9.82
CA ASP A 49 -15.02 0.24 -8.61
C ASP A 49 -16.12 0.04 -7.55
N PRO A 50 -15.87 -0.75 -6.52
CA PRO A 50 -14.71 -1.64 -6.29
C PRO A 50 -14.84 -2.98 -7.04
N PRO A 51 -13.73 -3.65 -7.40
CA PRO A 51 -13.79 -4.97 -8.02
C PRO A 51 -14.24 -6.02 -7.00
N LYS A 52 -15.18 -6.89 -7.42
CA LYS A 52 -15.67 -8.01 -6.61
C LYS A 52 -15.26 -9.38 -7.15
N ALA A 53 -14.69 -9.41 -8.35
CA ALA A 53 -14.13 -10.58 -8.96
C ALA A 53 -12.82 -10.24 -9.68
N LEU A 54 -11.87 -11.17 -9.62
CA LEU A 54 -10.54 -11.05 -10.18
C LEU A 54 -10.24 -12.32 -10.99
N SER A 55 -9.75 -12.18 -12.22
CA SER A 55 -9.54 -13.30 -13.12
C SER A 55 -8.17 -13.93 -12.96
N VAL A 56 -8.11 -15.14 -12.49
CA VAL A 56 -6.87 -15.92 -12.38
C VAL A 56 -6.27 -16.23 -13.77
N ALA A 57 -7.10 -16.34 -14.82
CA ALA A 57 -6.65 -16.61 -16.19
C ALA A 57 -5.86 -15.43 -16.82
N ALA A 58 -5.86 -14.27 -16.18
CA ALA A 58 -5.08 -13.11 -16.58
C ALA A 58 -4.04 -12.72 -15.52
N ALA A 59 -3.47 -13.71 -14.85
CA ALA A 59 -2.43 -13.51 -13.87
C ALA A 59 -1.06 -13.30 -14.53
N PHE A 60 -0.30 -12.35 -14.03
CA PHE A 60 1.06 -12.06 -14.48
C PHE A 60 2.02 -12.23 -13.28
N PRO A 61 2.97 -13.17 -13.33
CA PRO A 61 3.98 -13.25 -12.29
C PRO A 61 5.01 -12.11 -12.45
N SER A 62 5.48 -11.57 -11.34
CA SER A 62 6.68 -10.72 -11.35
C SER A 62 7.90 -11.61 -11.19
N ALA A 63 8.69 -11.72 -12.25
CA ALA A 63 9.94 -12.48 -12.23
C ALA A 63 11.12 -11.68 -11.63
N ASP A 64 10.95 -10.37 -11.42
CA ASP A 64 12.07 -9.46 -11.13
C ASP A 64 12.38 -9.31 -9.64
N TYR A 65 11.58 -9.94 -8.77
CA TYR A 65 11.81 -9.90 -7.34
C TYR A 65 12.65 -11.08 -6.87
N GLN A 66 13.94 -10.89 -6.82
CA GLN A 66 14.86 -11.79 -6.12
C GLN A 66 15.07 -11.27 -4.70
N GLY A 67 14.25 -11.73 -3.76
CA GLY A 67 14.42 -11.46 -2.34
C GLY A 67 15.72 -12.10 -1.83
N ARG A 68 16.57 -11.31 -1.19
CA ARG A 68 17.84 -11.82 -0.65
C ARG A 68 17.69 -12.60 0.66
N SER A 69 16.54 -12.58 1.30
CA SER A 69 16.23 -13.41 2.46
C SER A 69 14.72 -13.46 2.73
N ALA A 70 14.27 -14.49 3.43
CA ALA A 70 12.90 -14.63 3.90
C ALA A 70 12.45 -13.51 4.87
N LEU A 71 13.35 -12.63 5.28
CA LEU A 71 13.10 -11.46 6.14
C LEU A 71 12.81 -10.19 5.31
N ASP A 72 13.16 -10.19 4.02
CA ASP A 72 12.96 -9.03 3.15
C ASP A 72 11.63 -9.17 2.41
N GLU A 73 10.55 -8.91 3.12
CA GLU A 73 9.21 -8.96 2.54
C GLU A 73 9.07 -7.91 1.43
N ALA A 74 8.81 -8.39 0.19
CA ALA A 74 8.42 -7.51 -0.91
C ALA A 74 7.24 -6.65 -0.50
N GLN A 75 7.39 -5.35 -0.59
CA GLN A 75 6.32 -4.39 -0.33
C GLN A 75 5.50 -4.20 -1.59
N MET A 76 4.22 -4.50 -1.53
CA MET A 76 3.34 -4.52 -2.70
C MET A 76 2.25 -3.46 -2.62
N GLY A 77 1.97 -2.82 -3.75
CA GLY A 77 0.92 -1.83 -3.91
C GLY A 77 0.31 -1.91 -5.31
N ILE A 78 -0.66 -1.05 -5.56
CA ILE A 78 -1.23 -0.83 -6.89
C ILE A 78 -1.62 0.64 -7.01
N ALA A 79 -1.33 1.24 -8.16
CA ALA A 79 -1.71 2.61 -8.45
C ALA A 79 -2.36 2.64 -9.86
N GLY A 80 -3.66 2.93 -9.91
CA GLY A 80 -4.42 2.78 -11.13
C GLY A 80 -4.33 1.36 -11.68
N GLN A 81 -3.85 1.20 -12.92
CA GLN A 81 -3.65 -0.09 -13.57
C GLN A 81 -2.22 -0.65 -13.42
N VAL A 82 -1.36 0.00 -12.62
CA VAL A 82 0.02 -0.42 -12.44
C VAL A 82 0.21 -1.06 -11.08
N ALA A 83 0.58 -2.32 -11.08
CA ALA A 83 1.01 -3.03 -9.89
C ALA A 83 2.45 -2.64 -9.54
N LEU A 84 2.70 -2.46 -8.26
CA LEU A 84 3.94 -1.92 -7.71
C LEU A 84 4.59 -2.95 -6.79
N VAL A 85 5.87 -3.22 -7.01
CA VAL A 85 6.67 -4.10 -6.15
C VAL A 85 7.90 -3.34 -5.68
N GLY A 86 7.95 -3.02 -4.40
CA GLY A 86 9.04 -2.31 -3.76
C GLY A 86 9.96 -3.24 -2.99
N GLY A 87 11.25 -2.94 -3.00
CA GLY A 87 12.27 -3.66 -2.25
C GLY A 87 13.58 -2.88 -2.16
N PHE A 88 14.62 -3.48 -1.63
CA PHE A 88 15.92 -2.81 -1.47
C PHE A 88 16.59 -2.41 -2.79
N ALA A 89 16.27 -3.09 -3.89
CA ALA A 89 16.82 -2.74 -5.20
C ALA A 89 16.13 -1.52 -5.83
N GLY A 90 14.86 -1.30 -5.48
CA GLY A 90 14.06 -0.21 -6.04
C GLY A 90 12.59 -0.52 -6.09
N LEU A 91 11.85 0.27 -6.87
CA LEU A 91 10.45 0.10 -7.16
C LEU A 91 10.26 -0.35 -8.61
N ASN A 92 9.59 -1.47 -8.78
CA ASN A 92 9.16 -1.99 -10.08
C ASN A 92 7.67 -1.68 -10.30
N GLY A 93 7.33 -1.28 -11.52
CA GLY A 93 5.95 -1.09 -11.96
C GLY A 93 5.62 -2.02 -13.12
N HIS A 94 4.47 -2.69 -13.03
CA HIS A 94 3.97 -3.63 -14.03
C HIS A 94 2.54 -3.24 -14.42
N ASP A 95 2.34 -2.82 -15.65
CA ASP A 95 1.03 -2.47 -16.17
C ASP A 95 0.20 -3.75 -16.39
N VAL A 96 -0.88 -3.91 -15.60
CA VAL A 96 -1.75 -5.10 -15.71
C VAL A 96 -2.52 -5.18 -17.03
N ALA A 97 -2.61 -4.07 -17.77
CA ALA A 97 -3.22 -4.00 -19.09
C ALA A 97 -2.25 -4.40 -20.19
N ASN A 98 -0.98 -4.07 -20.03
CA ASN A 98 0.08 -4.29 -20.99
C ASN A 98 1.33 -4.84 -20.30
N PRO A 99 1.49 -6.17 -20.22
CA PRO A 99 2.63 -6.80 -19.55
C PRO A 99 4.00 -6.38 -20.08
N ASN A 100 4.06 -5.86 -21.31
CA ASN A 100 5.31 -5.35 -21.89
C ASN A 100 5.67 -3.93 -21.38
N ASN A 101 4.75 -3.25 -20.71
CA ASN A 101 5.00 -1.94 -20.11
C ASN A 101 5.46 -2.14 -18.66
N GLN A 102 6.76 -2.31 -18.49
CA GLN A 102 7.41 -2.48 -17.20
C GLN A 102 8.48 -1.41 -17.04
N TRP A 103 8.69 -0.99 -15.81
CA TRP A 103 9.75 -0.05 -15.47
C TRP A 103 10.32 -0.35 -14.08
N MET A 104 11.57 0.08 -13.86
CA MET A 104 12.25 -0.02 -12.57
C MET A 104 12.93 1.30 -12.23
N ILE A 105 12.76 1.76 -10.98
CA ILE A 105 13.43 2.91 -10.43
C ILE A 105 14.31 2.47 -9.26
N PRO A 106 15.62 2.77 -9.28
CA PRO A 106 16.51 2.41 -8.20
C PRO A 106 16.12 3.08 -6.87
N SER A 107 16.31 2.35 -5.78
CA SER A 107 16.07 2.82 -4.41
C SER A 107 17.16 3.74 -3.87
N LYS A 108 18.32 3.81 -4.52
CA LYS A 108 19.48 4.53 -4.00
C LYS A 108 19.51 5.98 -4.43
N SER A 109 19.81 6.86 -3.48
CA SER A 109 20.08 8.27 -3.76
C SER A 109 21.49 8.48 -4.35
N ALA A 110 22.47 7.63 -4.00
CA ALA A 110 23.85 7.66 -4.49
C ALA A 110 24.51 6.28 -4.42
N ASP A 111 25.62 6.09 -5.16
CA ASP A 111 26.37 4.82 -5.15
C ASP A 111 27.00 4.50 -3.79
N THR A 112 27.23 5.52 -2.96
CA THR A 112 27.78 5.37 -1.60
C THR A 112 26.76 4.91 -0.58
N THR A 113 25.47 4.90 -0.91
CA THR A 113 24.39 4.53 0.02
C THR A 113 24.05 3.04 -0.05
N THR A 114 23.57 2.52 1.09
CA THR A 114 23.04 1.16 1.21
C THR A 114 21.64 1.26 1.77
N VAL A 115 20.65 0.64 1.09
CA VAL A 115 19.25 0.63 1.54
C VAL A 115 19.10 -0.37 2.69
N SER A 116 18.46 0.07 3.77
CA SER A 116 18.18 -0.72 4.98
C SER A 116 16.68 -0.98 5.18
N GLY A 117 15.81 -0.37 4.39
CA GLY A 117 14.37 -0.57 4.46
C GLY A 117 13.64 0.16 3.35
N ALA A 118 12.47 -0.39 2.96
CA ALA A 118 11.55 0.22 2.01
C ALA A 118 10.14 0.26 2.61
N SER A 119 9.38 1.32 2.34
CA SER A 119 7.96 1.38 2.69
C SER A 119 7.12 0.60 1.68
N LYS A 120 5.88 0.27 2.06
CA LYS A 120 4.86 -0.15 1.09
C LYS A 120 4.68 0.98 0.06
N PRO A 121 4.72 0.68 -1.26
CA PRO A 121 4.43 1.68 -2.28
C PRO A 121 2.94 2.04 -2.24
N MET A 122 2.66 3.33 -2.32
CA MET A 122 1.33 3.90 -2.16
C MET A 122 0.92 4.69 -3.41
N ALA A 123 -0.37 4.65 -3.74
CA ALA A 123 -0.94 5.44 -4.81
C ALA A 123 -1.31 6.83 -4.30
N ALA A 124 -0.90 7.87 -5.01
CA ALA A 124 -1.26 9.25 -4.70
C ALA A 124 -1.36 10.09 -5.97
N LYS A 125 -1.74 11.36 -5.81
CA LYS A 125 -1.76 12.35 -6.89
C LYS A 125 -0.79 13.48 -6.61
N VAL A 126 -0.08 13.91 -7.66
CA VAL A 126 0.72 15.14 -7.63
C VAL A 126 0.34 15.95 -8.85
N ASP A 127 -0.21 17.15 -8.63
CA ASP A 127 -0.73 18.03 -9.69
C ASP A 127 -1.71 17.31 -10.64
N GLY A 128 -2.58 16.46 -10.08
CA GLY A 128 -3.60 15.71 -10.80
C GLY A 128 -3.08 14.49 -11.57
N LYS A 129 -1.79 14.15 -11.47
CA LYS A 129 -1.19 12.94 -12.04
C LYS A 129 -1.12 11.83 -11.03
N ASP A 130 -1.45 10.62 -11.44
CA ASP A 130 -1.29 9.45 -10.62
C ASP A 130 0.19 9.10 -10.45
N VAL A 131 0.63 8.98 -9.20
CA VAL A 131 2.00 8.67 -8.82
C VAL A 131 2.06 7.49 -7.87
N ALA A 132 3.15 6.72 -7.97
CA ALA A 132 3.59 5.82 -6.93
C ALA A 132 4.50 6.58 -5.96
N VAL A 133 4.26 6.45 -4.67
CA VAL A 133 5.08 7.04 -3.60
C VAL A 133 5.73 5.93 -2.82
N VAL A 134 7.03 6.02 -2.64
CA VAL A 134 7.80 5.06 -1.84
C VAL A 134 8.86 5.78 -1.03
N ALA A 135 9.09 5.32 0.20
CA ALA A 135 10.15 5.80 1.06
C ALA A 135 11.18 4.70 1.31
N TYR A 136 12.45 5.09 1.33
CA TYR A 136 13.57 4.22 1.65
C TYR A 136 14.34 4.76 2.85
N ALA A 137 14.78 3.85 3.71
CA ALA A 137 15.80 4.14 4.69
C ALA A 137 17.15 3.74 4.09
N GLU A 138 18.11 4.66 4.10
CA GLU A 138 19.44 4.46 3.57
C GLU A 138 20.51 4.79 4.62
N GLU A 139 21.64 4.13 4.48
CA GLU A 139 22.87 4.45 5.20
C GLU A 139 23.91 4.96 4.20
N ASP A 140 24.33 6.21 4.36
CA ASP A 140 25.49 6.74 3.68
C ASP A 140 26.74 6.37 4.47
N LYS A 141 27.61 5.54 3.90
CA LYS A 141 28.87 5.09 4.54
C LYS A 141 29.86 6.22 4.74
N GLY A 142 29.57 7.39 4.21
CA GLY A 142 30.45 8.53 4.21
C GLY A 142 31.61 8.39 3.23
N ASN A 143 32.44 9.42 3.17
CA ASN A 143 33.55 9.51 2.24
C ASN A 143 34.77 10.06 2.99
N GLY A 144 35.79 9.23 3.12
CA GLY A 144 37.07 9.61 3.75
C GLY A 144 36.92 9.99 5.22
N THR A 145 36.86 11.28 5.54
CA THR A 145 36.70 11.80 6.91
C THR A 145 35.25 12.02 7.35
N GLN A 146 34.28 11.83 6.45
CA GLN A 146 32.88 11.93 6.79
C GLN A 146 32.41 10.67 7.53
N LYS A 147 31.70 10.87 8.63
CA LYS A 147 31.08 9.75 9.36
C LYS A 147 29.88 9.21 8.58
N PRO A 148 29.58 7.92 8.72
CA PRO A 148 28.33 7.36 8.22
C PRO A 148 27.13 8.14 8.75
N SER A 149 26.10 8.27 7.91
CA SER A 149 24.87 8.97 8.27
C SER A 149 23.65 8.25 7.71
N GLY A 150 22.53 8.29 8.44
CA GLY A 150 21.25 7.80 7.95
C GLY A 150 20.59 8.83 7.06
N LEU A 151 19.88 8.34 6.03
CA LEU A 151 19.09 9.13 5.10
C LEU A 151 17.68 8.53 4.99
N ILE A 152 16.69 9.38 4.81
CA ILE A 152 15.35 8.98 4.35
C ILE A 152 15.15 9.56 2.96
N LEU A 153 15.01 8.68 1.99
CA LEU A 153 14.72 9.01 0.61
C LEU A 153 13.23 8.79 0.34
N VAL A 154 12.54 9.79 -0.18
CA VAL A 154 11.16 9.67 -0.67
C VAL A 154 11.13 9.96 -2.16
N GLN A 155 10.51 9.07 -2.93
CA GLN A 155 10.39 9.20 -4.39
C GLN A 155 8.92 9.21 -4.80
N TRP A 156 8.58 10.08 -5.76
CA TRP A 156 7.30 10.16 -6.45
C TRP A 156 7.51 9.84 -7.92
N ILE A 157 6.85 8.81 -8.40
CA ILE A 157 7.09 8.21 -9.71
C ILE A 157 5.78 8.18 -10.49
N ASP A 158 5.77 8.75 -11.69
CA ASP A 158 4.65 8.64 -12.62
C ASP A 158 4.38 7.16 -12.92
N VAL A 159 3.19 6.68 -12.58
CA VAL A 159 2.90 5.24 -12.60
C VAL A 159 2.93 4.65 -14.01
N MET A 160 2.55 5.43 -15.02
CA MET A 160 2.47 4.94 -16.41
C MET A 160 3.81 4.89 -17.10
N THR A 161 4.72 5.80 -16.76
CA THR A 161 5.99 5.96 -17.47
C THR A 161 7.21 5.54 -16.68
N GLY A 162 7.08 5.30 -15.39
CA GLY A 162 8.20 5.07 -14.48
C GLY A 162 9.10 6.29 -14.30
N LYS A 163 8.67 7.47 -14.74
CA LYS A 163 9.48 8.68 -14.63
C LYS A 163 9.38 9.24 -13.22
N LYS A 164 10.53 9.48 -12.59
CA LYS A 164 10.59 10.18 -11.31
C LYS A 164 10.12 11.63 -11.47
N ILE A 165 9.08 12.02 -10.73
CA ILE A 165 8.49 13.36 -10.74
C ILE A 165 9.16 14.24 -9.69
N ALA A 166 9.35 13.70 -8.49
CA ALA A 166 10.00 14.38 -7.39
C ALA A 166 10.83 13.39 -6.55
N GLU A 167 11.80 13.91 -5.87
CA GLU A 167 12.64 13.17 -4.92
C GLU A 167 13.08 14.10 -3.78
N VAL A 168 13.01 13.59 -2.56
CA VAL A 168 13.47 14.30 -1.38
C VAL A 168 14.34 13.37 -0.55
N SER A 169 15.59 13.75 -0.33
CA SER A 169 16.53 13.04 0.55
C SER A 169 16.75 13.87 1.81
N THR A 170 16.55 13.24 2.98
CA THR A 170 16.59 13.91 4.28
C THR A 170 17.62 13.22 5.17
N PRO A 171 18.71 13.90 5.53
CA PRO A 171 19.66 13.39 6.52
C PRO A 171 18.99 13.26 7.89
N VAL A 172 19.09 12.06 8.51
CA VAL A 172 18.53 11.79 9.85
C VAL A 172 19.62 11.53 10.91
N SER A 173 20.83 11.92 10.61
CA SER A 173 22.01 11.76 11.48
C SER A 173 21.92 12.49 12.83
N THR A 174 21.02 13.46 12.95
CA THR A 174 20.80 14.24 14.19
C THR A 174 20.08 13.45 15.30
N LEU A 175 19.70 12.21 15.08
CA LEU A 175 19.27 11.31 16.15
C LEU A 175 20.40 10.89 17.08
N ASP A 176 21.61 11.27 16.74
CA ASP A 176 22.82 10.98 17.48
C ASP A 176 22.95 11.84 18.74
N GLY A 177 22.62 11.27 19.83
CA GLY A 177 23.10 11.74 21.11
C GLY A 177 24.33 10.96 21.51
N THR A 178 25.51 11.38 21.10
CA THR A 178 26.81 11.03 21.69
C THR A 178 27.34 9.60 21.49
N GLY A 179 28.48 9.50 20.82
CA GLY A 179 29.44 8.40 20.93
C GLY A 179 29.44 7.40 19.78
N SER A 180 30.45 6.54 19.80
CA SER A 180 30.82 5.51 18.82
C SER A 180 29.73 4.46 18.48
N ASP A 181 28.55 4.56 19.04
CA ASP A 181 27.39 3.73 18.76
C ASP A 181 26.43 4.42 17.79
N ALA A 182 27.03 5.32 17.02
CA ALA A 182 26.38 6.08 16.01
C ALA A 182 25.64 5.20 15.03
N ILE A 183 24.34 5.35 15.04
CA ILE A 183 23.43 5.12 13.96
C ILE A 183 23.66 3.79 13.28
N GLY A 184 23.07 2.77 13.84
CA GLY A 184 22.60 1.67 13.03
C GLY A 184 21.72 2.25 11.92
N SER A 185 21.63 1.60 10.80
CA SER A 185 20.79 1.98 9.67
C SER A 185 19.40 2.40 10.18
N PRO A 186 18.84 3.54 9.75
CA PRO A 186 17.51 3.96 10.16
C PRO A 186 16.50 2.90 9.77
N LYS A 187 15.52 2.62 10.65
CA LYS A 187 14.41 1.72 10.35
C LYS A 187 13.15 2.52 10.11
N LEU A 188 12.43 2.18 9.05
CA LEU A 188 11.08 2.67 8.84
C LEU A 188 10.14 1.99 9.82
N THR A 189 9.28 2.76 10.50
CA THR A 189 8.31 2.23 11.46
C THR A 189 6.90 2.29 10.93
N ASN A 190 6.49 3.45 10.41
CA ASN A 190 5.18 3.68 9.82
C ASN A 190 5.31 4.74 8.74
N THR A 191 4.51 4.66 7.71
CA THR A 191 4.47 5.66 6.66
C THR A 191 3.01 6.06 6.43
N ALA A 192 2.73 7.34 6.62
CA ALA A 192 1.46 7.96 6.35
C ALA A 192 1.57 8.86 5.11
N TYR A 193 0.52 8.97 4.33
CA TYR A 193 0.51 9.78 3.11
C TYR A 193 -0.86 10.39 2.88
N ASP A 194 -0.87 11.47 2.13
CA ASP A 194 -2.08 12.09 1.62
C ASP A 194 -2.27 11.68 0.15
N PRO A 195 -3.31 10.92 -0.19
CA PRO A 195 -3.54 10.45 -1.56
C PRO A 195 -3.83 11.58 -2.55
N GLU A 196 -4.32 12.74 -2.10
CA GLU A 196 -4.69 13.85 -2.98
C GLU A 196 -3.54 14.82 -3.25
N THR A 197 -2.58 14.92 -2.35
CA THR A 197 -1.45 15.85 -2.48
C THR A 197 -0.10 15.17 -2.69
N GLY A 198 -0.01 13.88 -2.41
CA GLY A 198 1.22 13.11 -2.41
C GLY A 198 2.17 13.42 -1.25
N GLN A 199 1.76 14.24 -0.29
CA GLN A 199 2.55 14.52 0.92
C GLN A 199 2.70 13.27 1.77
N VAL A 200 3.86 13.10 2.39
CA VAL A 200 4.23 11.89 3.14
C VAL A 200 4.83 12.24 4.49
N ALA A 201 4.49 11.46 5.50
CA ALA A 201 5.20 11.45 6.78
C ALA A 201 5.75 10.04 7.05
N VAL A 202 7.05 9.92 7.09
CA VAL A 202 7.78 8.68 7.32
C VAL A 202 8.21 8.59 8.77
N GLY A 203 7.73 7.58 9.49
CA GLY A 203 8.19 7.26 10.84
C GLY A 203 9.53 6.54 10.76
N VAL A 204 10.48 6.98 11.56
CA VAL A 204 11.83 6.44 11.62
C VAL A 204 12.17 6.12 13.06
N SER A 205 12.76 4.96 13.29
CA SER A 205 13.39 4.61 14.56
C SER A 205 14.87 4.33 14.36
N THR A 206 15.66 4.68 15.38
CA THR A 206 17.03 4.17 15.46
C THR A 206 17.00 2.89 16.27
N ILE A 207 17.81 1.91 15.87
CA ILE A 207 18.02 0.73 16.67
C ILE A 207 18.98 1.12 17.78
N GLY A 208 18.46 1.29 19.01
CA GLY A 208 19.31 1.36 20.18
C GLY A 208 19.93 0.00 20.46
N ASN A 209 21.17 -0.01 20.95
CA ASN A 209 21.70 -1.21 21.61
C ASN A 209 21.02 -1.35 22.99
N SER A 210 21.31 -2.43 23.70
CA SER A 210 20.69 -2.74 25.01
C SER A 210 20.79 -1.64 26.09
N SER A 211 21.59 -0.61 25.85
CA SER A 211 21.83 0.52 26.78
C SER A 211 21.28 1.86 26.27
N VAL A 212 20.86 1.95 24.99
CA VAL A 212 20.33 3.18 24.39
C VAL A 212 18.90 2.94 23.95
N LEU A 213 17.97 3.71 24.52
CA LEU A 213 16.56 3.68 24.13
C LEU A 213 16.43 4.05 22.65
N SER A 214 15.66 3.29 21.89
CA SER A 214 15.34 3.62 20.51
C SER A 214 14.67 5.00 20.46
N LYS A 215 15.21 5.88 19.64
CA LYS A 215 14.62 7.19 19.38
C LYS A 215 13.75 7.12 18.15
N THR A 216 12.62 7.79 18.16
CA THR A 216 11.71 7.90 17.04
C THR A 216 11.67 9.32 16.51
N LEU A 217 11.42 9.48 15.22
CA LEU A 217 11.12 10.77 14.60
C LEU A 217 10.19 10.55 13.41
N ALA A 218 9.55 11.62 12.96
CA ALA A 218 8.88 11.65 11.66
C ALA A 218 9.64 12.57 10.70
N VAL A 219 9.74 12.14 9.44
CA VAL A 219 10.19 12.96 8.31
C VAL A 219 8.97 13.28 7.46
N PHE A 220 8.56 14.53 7.43
CA PHE A 220 7.56 15.00 6.46
C PHE A 220 8.26 15.38 5.16
N ALA A 221 7.68 15.03 4.02
CA ALA A 221 8.16 15.39 2.70
C ALA A 221 7.01 15.81 1.79
N ASP A 222 7.22 16.90 1.03
CA ASP A 222 6.24 17.48 0.13
C ASP A 222 6.79 17.46 -1.32
N PRO A 223 6.12 16.77 -2.26
CA PRO A 223 6.58 16.66 -3.64
C PRO A 223 6.57 17.97 -4.42
N LYS A 224 5.69 18.93 -4.05
CA LYS A 224 5.57 20.21 -4.76
C LYS A 224 6.70 21.15 -4.40
N THR A 225 7.02 21.25 -3.13
CA THR A 225 8.12 22.11 -2.67
C THR A 225 9.47 21.42 -2.70
N GLN A 226 9.49 20.09 -2.81
CA GLN A 226 10.66 19.22 -2.70
C GLN A 226 11.47 19.49 -1.43
N LYS A 227 10.74 19.74 -0.33
CA LYS A 227 11.33 19.99 0.99
C LYS A 227 10.88 18.94 1.98
N SER A 228 11.70 18.79 3.01
CA SER A 228 11.38 17.95 4.15
C SER A 228 11.53 18.68 5.47
N THR A 229 10.84 18.17 6.49
CA THR A 229 10.91 18.64 7.87
C THR A 229 11.02 17.45 8.80
N ILE A 230 11.96 17.52 9.74
CA ILE A 230 12.15 16.49 10.77
C ILE A 230 11.39 16.89 12.02
N MET A 231 10.60 15.99 12.56
CA MET A 231 9.85 16.15 13.79
C MET A 231 10.31 15.09 14.81
N PRO A 232 11.10 15.47 15.81
CA PRO A 232 11.63 14.53 16.78
C PRO A 232 10.53 13.96 17.70
N ALA A 233 10.69 12.72 18.11
CA ALA A 233 9.84 11.98 19.04
C ALA A 233 8.37 11.86 18.60
N ILE A 234 8.09 11.89 17.29
CA ILE A 234 6.76 11.70 16.73
C ILE A 234 6.76 10.43 15.85
N THR A 235 5.73 9.58 16.03
CA THR A 235 5.40 8.49 15.12
C THR A 235 4.13 8.88 14.35
N PRO A 236 4.17 9.05 13.02
CA PRO A 236 3.04 9.51 12.24
C PRO A 236 1.96 8.45 12.09
N ALA A 237 0.70 8.86 12.00
CA ALA A 237 -0.46 8.01 11.72
C ALA A 237 -1.21 8.44 10.46
N ALA A 238 -1.30 9.73 10.18
CA ALA A 238 -1.97 10.29 9.01
C ALA A 238 -1.29 11.57 8.54
N VAL A 239 -1.44 11.85 7.25
CA VAL A 239 -1.15 13.14 6.62
C VAL A 239 -2.36 13.57 5.82
N HIS A 240 -2.77 14.82 5.96
CA HIS A 240 -3.84 15.40 5.18
C HIS A 240 -3.64 16.92 5.04
N ASP A 241 -3.53 17.40 3.81
CA ASP A 241 -3.38 18.82 3.47
C ASP A 241 -2.32 19.55 4.34
N GLY A 242 -1.13 18.95 4.45
CA GLY A 242 -0.02 19.47 5.25
C GLY A 242 -0.14 19.27 6.75
N VAL A 243 -1.24 18.75 7.25
CA VAL A 243 -1.40 18.41 8.67
C VAL A 243 -0.95 16.96 8.90
N ILE A 244 -0.12 16.79 9.92
CA ILE A 244 0.32 15.46 10.37
C ILE A 244 -0.35 15.15 11.70
N ALA A 245 -1.01 14.01 11.76
CA ALA A 245 -1.40 13.41 13.02
C ALA A 245 -0.37 12.36 13.45
N GLY A 246 0.03 12.38 14.71
CA GLY A 246 1.02 11.45 15.23
C GLY A 246 0.89 11.21 16.72
N ALA A 247 1.74 10.29 17.21
CA ALA A 247 1.85 9.94 18.62
C ALA A 247 3.26 10.21 19.14
N LYS A 248 3.36 10.50 20.44
CA LYS A 248 4.62 10.56 21.18
C LYS A 248 4.43 10.03 22.61
N GLY A 249 5.50 9.68 23.28
CA GLY A 249 5.52 9.18 24.65
C GLY A 249 6.60 8.14 24.85
N SER A 250 6.64 7.55 26.03
CA SER A 250 7.52 6.45 26.39
C SER A 250 6.90 5.10 26.04
N ASN A 251 7.73 4.15 25.62
CA ASN A 251 7.34 2.75 25.39
C ASN A 251 7.26 1.93 26.68
N ASP A 252 7.59 2.51 27.84
CA ASP A 252 7.44 1.81 29.11
C ASP A 252 5.95 1.54 29.38
N ALA A 253 5.60 0.27 29.61
CA ALA A 253 4.21 -0.15 29.85
C ALA A 253 3.53 0.54 31.05
N LYS A 254 4.31 1.14 31.97
CA LYS A 254 3.85 1.91 33.12
C LYS A 254 3.83 3.42 32.87
N ALA A 255 4.29 3.90 31.69
CA ALA A 255 4.32 5.31 31.38
C ALA A 255 2.91 5.90 31.28
N THR A 256 2.82 7.21 31.52
CA THR A 256 1.57 7.98 31.45
C THR A 256 1.70 9.25 30.64
N ASP A 257 2.78 9.36 29.87
CA ASP A 257 3.16 10.52 29.06
C ASP A 257 2.72 10.44 27.59
N GLY A 258 2.04 9.35 27.23
CA GLY A 258 1.51 9.14 25.89
C GLY A 258 0.57 10.25 25.45
N THR A 259 0.78 10.72 24.25
CA THR A 259 0.08 11.88 23.67
C THR A 259 -0.19 11.64 22.20
N ILE A 260 -1.38 11.92 21.74
CA ILE A 260 -1.68 12.11 20.30
C ILE A 260 -1.68 13.60 19.98
N LEU A 261 -1.30 13.96 18.75
CA LEU A 261 -1.08 15.34 18.39
C LEU A 261 -1.36 15.62 16.91
N LEU A 262 -1.58 16.91 16.62
CA LEU A 262 -1.53 17.47 15.28
C LEU A 262 -0.32 18.39 15.16
N ALA A 263 0.35 18.35 14.02
CA ALA A 263 1.47 19.20 13.68
C ALA A 263 1.33 19.73 12.25
N ASP A 264 1.85 20.90 12.00
CA ASP A 264 2.05 21.46 10.66
C ASP A 264 3.30 20.80 10.03
N GLY A 265 3.12 20.13 8.92
CA GLY A 265 4.17 19.36 8.26
C GLY A 265 5.33 20.21 7.76
N ALA A 266 5.04 21.40 7.21
CA ALA A 266 6.04 22.27 6.63
C ALA A 266 6.97 22.90 7.68
N SER A 267 6.44 23.26 8.84
CA SER A 267 7.21 23.88 9.93
C SER A 267 7.62 22.91 11.04
N GLY A 268 7.01 21.72 11.11
CA GLY A 268 7.17 20.77 12.21
C GLY A 268 6.55 21.22 13.53
N LYS A 269 5.80 22.33 13.52
CA LYS A 269 5.22 22.91 14.74
C LYS A 269 3.99 22.12 15.17
N VAL A 270 4.00 21.62 16.42
CA VAL A 270 2.83 21.01 17.02
C VAL A 270 1.76 22.08 17.27
N THR A 271 0.57 21.86 16.68
CA THR A 271 -0.57 22.79 16.77
C THR A 271 -1.57 22.38 17.83
N LYS A 272 -1.67 21.08 18.11
CA LYS A 272 -2.55 20.53 19.15
C LYS A 272 -1.94 19.29 19.78
N GLN A 273 -2.19 19.09 21.07
CA GLN A 273 -1.77 17.90 21.82
C GLN A 273 -2.90 17.43 22.73
N LEU A 274 -3.06 16.12 22.83
CA LEU A 274 -4.01 15.48 23.73
C LEU A 274 -3.29 14.38 24.53
N PRO A 275 -3.00 14.62 25.84
CA PRO A 275 -2.46 13.60 26.72
C PRO A 275 -3.49 12.50 26.98
N LEU A 276 -3.06 11.23 26.89
CA LEU A 276 -3.94 10.07 27.07
C LEU A 276 -3.73 9.35 28.41
N LYS A 277 -2.75 9.79 29.22
CA LYS A 277 -2.38 9.17 30.51
C LYS A 277 -2.09 7.68 30.42
N GLN A 278 -1.38 7.28 29.39
CA GLN A 278 -0.96 5.91 29.08
C GLN A 278 0.39 5.94 28.37
N PRO A 279 1.05 4.80 28.10
CA PRO A 279 2.23 4.73 27.22
C PRO A 279 1.97 5.34 25.85
N VAL A 280 3.02 5.48 25.04
CA VAL A 280 2.88 6.00 23.68
C VAL A 280 1.81 5.22 22.89
N PRO A 281 0.81 5.89 22.32
CA PRO A 281 -0.18 5.23 21.49
C PRO A 281 0.43 4.72 20.18
N THR A 282 0.00 3.55 19.75
CA THR A 282 0.42 2.95 18.48
C THR A 282 -0.42 3.52 17.32
N PRO A 283 0.16 4.11 16.28
CA PRO A 283 -0.54 4.45 15.06
C PRO A 283 -1.14 3.21 14.38
N LEU A 284 -2.38 3.29 13.93
CA LEU A 284 -3.10 2.20 13.28
C LEU A 284 -3.32 2.48 11.79
N ALA A 285 -3.96 3.60 11.46
CA ALA A 285 -4.30 3.98 10.10
C ALA A 285 -4.54 5.49 10.00
N GLY A 286 -4.42 6.03 8.79
CA GLY A 286 -4.92 7.35 8.42
C GLY A 286 -6.10 7.23 7.47
N GLY A 287 -7.20 7.93 7.78
CA GLY A 287 -8.30 8.18 6.89
C GLY A 287 -8.24 9.61 6.33
N ALA A 288 -9.27 9.99 5.55
CA ALA A 288 -9.38 11.35 5.02
C ALA A 288 -9.77 12.40 6.08
N LYS A 289 -10.41 11.97 7.18
CA LYS A 289 -10.92 12.85 8.25
C LYS A 289 -10.26 12.60 9.58
N HIS A 290 -9.88 11.37 9.89
CA HIS A 290 -9.34 11.00 11.18
C HIS A 290 -8.04 10.21 11.06
N ALA A 291 -7.19 10.39 12.06
CA ALA A 291 -6.07 9.49 12.35
C ALA A 291 -6.45 8.55 13.49
N TYR A 292 -6.09 7.27 13.35
CA TYR A 292 -6.47 6.24 14.31
C TYR A 292 -5.26 5.72 15.07
N PHE A 293 -5.44 5.58 16.38
CA PHE A 293 -4.41 5.13 17.31
C PHE A 293 -4.97 4.08 18.26
N TYR A 294 -4.15 3.12 18.60
CA TYR A 294 -4.44 2.20 19.69
C TYR A 294 -3.65 2.61 20.93
N GLY A 295 -4.32 2.68 22.05
CA GLY A 295 -3.66 2.92 23.33
C GLY A 295 -4.11 1.92 24.36
N SER A 296 -3.17 1.45 25.17
CA SER A 296 -3.44 0.56 26.26
C SER A 296 -2.59 0.90 27.48
N ARG A 297 -3.13 0.60 28.65
CA ARG A 297 -2.44 0.77 29.92
C ARG A 297 -2.81 -0.36 30.85
N TYR A 298 -1.83 -0.99 31.45
CA TYR A 298 -2.08 -1.92 32.53
C TYR A 298 -2.65 -1.20 33.74
N THR A 299 -3.78 -1.67 34.26
CA THR A 299 -4.34 -1.26 35.56
C THR A 299 -3.85 -2.18 36.67
N ASP A 300 -3.56 -3.43 36.32
CA ASP A 300 -2.88 -4.40 37.16
C ASP A 300 -1.91 -5.19 36.27
N TYR A 301 -0.62 -4.87 36.39
CA TYR A 301 0.43 -5.47 35.55
C TYR A 301 0.63 -6.96 35.88
N ASP A 302 0.56 -7.31 37.17
CA ASP A 302 0.84 -8.69 37.61
C ASP A 302 -0.32 -9.63 37.25
N ALA A 303 -1.55 -9.11 37.23
CA ALA A 303 -2.73 -9.83 36.79
C ALA A 303 -2.97 -9.76 35.25
N GLY A 304 -2.15 -9.01 34.49
CA GLY A 304 -2.33 -8.80 33.07
C GLY A 304 -3.58 -8.00 32.68
N ILE A 305 -4.15 -7.22 33.64
CA ILE A 305 -5.38 -6.46 33.41
C ILE A 305 -5.03 -5.10 32.75
N ALA A 306 -5.52 -4.88 31.57
CA ALA A 306 -5.32 -3.63 30.82
C ALA A 306 -6.65 -2.95 30.47
N VAL A 307 -6.61 -1.63 30.37
CA VAL A 307 -7.64 -0.80 29.74
C VAL A 307 -7.09 -0.31 28.43
N SER A 308 -7.79 -0.58 27.34
CA SER A 308 -7.39 -0.23 25.99
C SER A 308 -8.52 0.45 25.21
N ALA A 309 -8.15 1.21 24.18
CA ALA A 309 -9.09 1.85 23.29
C ALA A 309 -8.45 2.18 21.94
N ILE A 310 -9.30 2.28 20.91
CA ILE A 310 -8.98 2.94 19.66
C ILE A 310 -9.41 4.41 19.78
N TYR A 311 -8.51 5.31 19.44
CA TYR A 311 -8.73 6.76 19.44
C TYR A 311 -8.76 7.24 17.98
N ALA A 312 -9.86 7.87 17.59
CA ALA A 312 -9.97 8.58 16.30
C ALA A 312 -9.78 10.06 16.54
N LEU A 313 -8.69 10.63 16.01
CA LEU A 313 -8.33 12.05 16.12
C LEU A 313 -8.76 12.76 14.84
N ASP A 314 -9.72 13.67 14.92
CA ASP A 314 -10.15 14.52 13.81
C ASP A 314 -9.01 15.46 13.35
N LEU A 315 -8.64 15.35 12.07
CA LEU A 315 -7.48 16.06 11.50
C LEU A 315 -7.69 17.57 11.40
N SER A 316 -8.93 18.02 11.35
CA SER A 316 -9.27 19.46 11.22
C SER A 316 -9.45 20.12 12.58
N THR A 317 -10.16 19.47 13.49
CA THR A 317 -10.53 20.07 14.79
C THR A 317 -9.67 19.58 15.93
N GLY A 318 -9.02 18.41 15.77
CA GLY A 318 -8.32 17.66 16.81
C GLY A 318 -9.25 17.21 17.93
N ALA A 319 -10.55 17.03 17.65
CA ALA A 319 -11.45 16.32 18.54
C ALA A 319 -11.14 14.84 18.53
N VAL A 320 -11.46 14.13 19.63
CA VAL A 320 -11.16 12.70 19.74
C VAL A 320 -12.42 11.92 20.09
N VAL A 321 -12.62 10.83 19.34
CA VAL A 321 -13.61 9.81 19.62
C VAL A 321 -12.88 8.57 20.12
N GLN A 322 -13.39 7.97 21.19
CA GLN A 322 -12.81 6.77 21.79
C GLN A 322 -13.75 5.58 21.57
N THR A 323 -13.19 4.45 21.15
CA THR A 323 -13.89 3.17 20.98
C THR A 323 -13.20 2.11 21.85
N ALA A 324 -13.93 1.50 22.77
CA ALA A 324 -13.45 0.38 23.57
C ALA A 324 -13.51 -0.94 22.77
N PRO A 325 -12.57 -1.88 22.97
CA PRO A 325 -12.67 -3.24 22.47
C PRO A 325 -13.95 -3.92 22.95
N ALA A 326 -14.49 -4.86 22.15
CA ALA A 326 -15.68 -5.61 22.53
C ALA A 326 -15.38 -6.71 23.55
N LEU A 327 -14.15 -7.26 23.53
CA LEU A 327 -13.73 -8.30 24.45
C LEU A 327 -12.94 -7.71 25.62
N PRO A 328 -13.19 -8.16 26.87
CA PRO A 328 -12.34 -7.82 27.99
C PRO A 328 -10.96 -8.42 27.76
N GLN A 329 -9.96 -7.58 27.74
CA GLN A 329 -8.59 -8.00 27.43
C GLN A 329 -7.84 -8.28 28.74
N LYS A 330 -7.38 -9.50 28.89
CA LYS A 330 -6.43 -9.89 29.96
C LYS A 330 -5.01 -9.48 29.53
N ASP A 331 -4.72 -9.57 28.22
CA ASP A 331 -3.46 -9.18 27.65
C ASP A 331 -3.62 -7.93 26.79
N VAL A 332 -2.56 -7.13 26.67
CA VAL A 332 -2.54 -5.98 25.78
C VAL A 332 -2.50 -6.49 24.36
N VAL A 333 -3.58 -6.27 23.62
CA VAL A 333 -3.72 -6.67 22.22
C VAL A 333 -3.65 -5.41 21.37
N GLY A 334 -2.95 -5.49 20.24
CA GLY A 334 -2.93 -4.47 19.22
C GLY A 334 -4.08 -4.65 18.22
N TYR A 335 -4.13 -3.75 17.26
CA TYR A 335 -4.99 -3.87 16.08
C TYR A 335 -4.19 -3.62 14.83
N ASP A 336 -4.54 -4.31 13.74
CA ASP A 336 -4.15 -3.99 12.38
C ASP A 336 -5.35 -3.35 11.69
N CYS A 337 -5.18 -2.14 11.18
CA CYS A 337 -6.26 -1.39 10.56
C CYS A 337 -5.91 -1.02 9.12
N ILE A 338 -6.91 -1.08 8.25
CA ILE A 338 -6.79 -0.72 6.83
C ILE A 338 -7.90 0.26 6.48
N ALA A 339 -7.54 1.38 5.84
CA ALA A 339 -8.50 2.32 5.27
C ALA A 339 -9.00 1.82 3.91
N ASP A 340 -10.30 1.97 3.63
CA ASP A 340 -10.90 1.62 2.34
C ASP A 340 -10.70 2.70 1.26
N GLN A 341 -9.89 3.71 1.54
CA GLN A 341 -9.61 4.87 0.69
C GLN A 341 -10.87 5.71 0.38
N ALA A 342 -11.98 5.50 1.10
CA ALA A 342 -13.21 6.26 1.00
C ALA A 342 -13.65 6.77 2.37
N THR A 343 -14.45 6.01 3.11
CA THR A 343 -15.05 6.46 4.37
C THR A 343 -14.97 5.45 5.51
N SER A 344 -14.30 4.32 5.32
CA SER A 344 -14.30 3.27 6.32
C SER A 344 -12.88 2.82 6.69
N ILE A 345 -12.67 2.58 7.97
CA ILE A 345 -11.47 1.91 8.50
C ILE A 345 -11.91 0.57 9.08
N VAL A 346 -11.26 -0.49 8.67
CA VAL A 346 -11.53 -1.84 9.18
C VAL A 346 -10.33 -2.32 9.97
N CYS A 347 -10.58 -2.77 11.19
CA CYS A 347 -9.54 -3.21 12.12
C CYS A 347 -9.78 -4.65 12.57
N THR A 348 -8.72 -5.43 12.63
CA THR A 348 -8.69 -6.76 13.26
C THR A 348 -7.79 -6.72 14.47
N SER A 349 -8.20 -7.37 15.56
CA SER A 349 -7.36 -7.46 16.76
C SER A 349 -6.21 -8.44 16.53
N ASN A 350 -5.04 -8.10 17.10
CA ASN A 350 -3.86 -8.98 17.13
C ASN A 350 -3.79 -9.65 18.49
N GLY A 351 -4.06 -10.94 18.55
CA GLY A 351 -3.95 -11.76 19.77
C GLY A 351 -2.94 -12.90 19.60
N ASN A 352 -2.49 -13.47 20.71
CA ASN A 352 -1.57 -14.61 20.72
C ASN A 352 -2.15 -15.87 20.02
N SER A 353 -3.47 -15.95 19.93
CA SER A 353 -4.21 -17.06 19.30
C SER A 353 -4.82 -16.71 17.93
N GLY A 354 -4.46 -15.56 17.37
CA GLY A 354 -5.05 -15.01 16.16
C GLY A 354 -6.08 -13.90 16.44
N PRO A 355 -6.72 -13.36 15.40
CA PRO A 355 -7.71 -12.30 15.54
C PRO A 355 -8.96 -12.76 16.28
N GLU A 356 -9.34 -12.04 17.33
CA GLU A 356 -10.52 -12.34 18.13
C GLU A 356 -11.67 -11.35 17.90
N GLU A 357 -11.38 -10.19 17.34
CA GLU A 357 -12.35 -9.15 16.99
C GLU A 357 -12.05 -8.57 15.61
N ILE A 358 -13.12 -8.28 14.87
CA ILE A 358 -13.08 -7.39 13.70
C ILE A 358 -14.11 -6.30 13.89
N LEU A 359 -13.78 -5.08 13.51
CA LEU A 359 -14.67 -3.93 13.62
C LEU A 359 -14.47 -2.94 12.48
N GLY A 360 -15.53 -2.20 12.16
CA GLY A 360 -15.52 -1.08 11.22
C GLY A 360 -15.76 0.25 11.92
N LEU A 361 -15.00 1.25 11.50
CA LEU A 361 -15.10 2.64 11.94
C LEU A 361 -15.48 3.51 10.75
N ASP A 362 -16.42 4.44 10.95
CA ASP A 362 -16.76 5.46 9.95
C ASP A 362 -15.78 6.62 10.05
N ASP A 363 -14.98 6.84 9.02
CA ASP A 363 -13.99 7.90 8.98
C ASP A 363 -14.60 9.32 8.98
N THR A 364 -15.89 9.45 8.64
CA THR A 364 -16.58 10.73 8.71
C THR A 364 -16.83 11.17 10.15
N THR A 365 -17.06 10.22 11.05
CA THR A 365 -17.46 10.48 12.44
C THR A 365 -16.46 9.97 13.48
N GLY A 366 -15.48 9.16 13.09
CA GLY A 366 -14.55 8.46 13.96
C GLY A 366 -15.17 7.35 14.82
N LYS A 367 -16.46 6.99 14.60
CA LYS A 367 -17.22 6.07 15.43
C LYS A 367 -17.24 4.65 14.87
N LYS A 368 -17.31 3.67 15.79
CA LYS A 368 -17.60 2.28 15.42
C LYS A 368 -19.01 2.16 14.86
N THR A 369 -19.13 1.53 13.68
CA THR A 369 -20.41 1.28 13.01
C THR A 369 -20.86 -0.17 13.18
N TRP A 370 -19.92 -1.10 13.19
CA TRP A 370 -20.17 -2.53 13.37
C TRP A 370 -18.97 -3.22 14.04
N GLY A 371 -19.14 -4.45 14.39
CA GLY A 371 -18.07 -5.33 14.89
C GLY A 371 -18.63 -6.63 15.42
N TYR A 372 -17.83 -7.67 15.35
CA TYR A 372 -18.12 -8.96 15.94
C TYR A 372 -16.82 -9.62 16.43
N THR A 373 -16.97 -10.60 17.28
CA THR A 373 -15.87 -11.31 17.93
C THR A 373 -15.92 -12.79 17.63
N SER A 374 -14.86 -13.52 17.94
CA SER A 374 -14.80 -14.98 17.87
C SER A 374 -15.90 -15.66 18.75
N LEU A 375 -16.43 -14.93 19.73
CA LEU A 375 -17.54 -15.39 20.58
C LEU A 375 -18.92 -15.07 20.00
N SER A 376 -19.00 -14.29 18.91
CA SER A 376 -20.26 -13.96 18.26
C SER A 376 -20.80 -15.18 17.52
N GLY A 377 -22.00 -15.64 17.88
CA GLY A 377 -22.60 -16.81 17.23
C GLY A 377 -22.82 -16.62 15.73
N GLY A 378 -22.48 -17.63 14.93
CA GLY A 378 -22.79 -17.69 13.49
C GLY A 378 -21.83 -16.91 12.59
N ARG A 379 -20.75 -16.34 13.12
CA ARG A 379 -19.74 -15.63 12.32
C ARG A 379 -18.32 -16.05 12.70
N VAL A 380 -17.44 -16.05 11.72
CA VAL A 380 -16.02 -16.31 11.89
C VAL A 380 -15.26 -15.00 11.68
N VAL A 381 -14.40 -14.65 12.63
CA VAL A 381 -13.47 -13.52 12.44
C VAL A 381 -12.43 -13.92 11.41
N PRO A 382 -12.24 -13.15 10.32
CA PRO A 382 -11.19 -13.43 9.36
C PRO A 382 -9.81 -13.45 10.03
N GLN A 383 -8.96 -14.38 9.62
CA GLN A 383 -7.59 -14.45 10.13
C GLN A 383 -6.75 -13.22 9.71
N ARG A 384 -7.06 -12.65 8.55
CA ARG A 384 -6.42 -11.44 8.03
C ARG A 384 -7.41 -10.61 7.22
N VAL A 385 -7.38 -9.30 7.40
CA VAL A 385 -7.86 -8.34 6.41
C VAL A 385 -6.63 -7.96 5.58
N THR A 386 -6.65 -8.24 4.29
CA THR A 386 -5.48 -8.08 3.42
C THR A 386 -5.52 -6.77 2.64
N ALA A 387 -6.72 -6.30 2.29
CA ALA A 387 -6.96 -5.03 1.63
C ALA A 387 -8.37 -4.51 1.95
N ALA A 388 -8.57 -3.21 1.76
CA ALA A 388 -9.89 -2.59 1.71
C ALA A 388 -9.88 -1.53 0.60
N TYR A 389 -10.99 -1.43 -0.15
CA TYR A 389 -11.08 -0.49 -1.25
C TYR A 389 -12.55 -0.12 -1.52
N HIS A 390 -12.87 1.17 -1.51
CA HIS A 390 -14.15 1.80 -1.84
C HIS A 390 -15.39 1.03 -1.33
N GLY A 391 -15.38 0.71 -0.03
CA GLY A 391 -16.50 0.05 0.64
C GLY A 391 -16.46 -1.47 0.62
N VAL A 392 -15.46 -2.11 0.02
CA VAL A 392 -15.23 -3.56 0.06
C VAL A 392 -14.00 -3.89 0.87
N VAL A 393 -14.12 -4.85 1.76
CA VAL A 393 -13.03 -5.45 2.53
C VAL A 393 -12.69 -6.81 1.94
N TYR A 394 -11.42 -7.01 1.65
CA TYR A 394 -10.86 -8.28 1.18
C TYR A 394 -10.19 -8.95 2.36
N ALA A 395 -10.70 -10.11 2.73
CA ALA A 395 -10.25 -10.81 3.92
C ALA A 395 -10.07 -12.30 3.67
N GLN A 396 -9.28 -12.94 4.51
CA GLN A 396 -8.97 -14.36 4.44
C GLN A 396 -9.42 -15.05 5.72
N THR A 397 -10.30 -16.02 5.60
CA THR A 397 -10.58 -17.01 6.67
C THR A 397 -9.62 -18.18 6.55
N GLU A 398 -9.66 -19.10 7.48
CA GLU A 398 -8.89 -20.36 7.38
C GLU A 398 -9.25 -21.18 6.13
N ALA A 399 -10.52 -21.15 5.75
CA ALA A 399 -11.04 -21.97 4.67
C ALA A 399 -10.95 -21.30 3.28
N GLN A 400 -11.22 -19.98 3.21
CA GLN A 400 -11.41 -19.31 1.92
C GLN A 400 -11.30 -17.78 2.02
N PRO A 401 -11.02 -17.09 0.90
CA PRO A 401 -11.18 -15.64 0.82
C PRO A 401 -12.65 -15.25 0.97
N VAL A 402 -12.88 -14.10 1.60
CA VAL A 402 -14.21 -13.53 1.81
C VAL A 402 -14.20 -12.04 1.48
N LEU A 403 -15.35 -11.54 1.00
CA LEU A 403 -15.59 -10.11 0.81
C LEU A 403 -16.60 -9.65 1.85
N LEU A 404 -16.31 -8.50 2.51
CA LEU A 404 -17.23 -7.88 3.44
C LEU A 404 -17.55 -6.46 2.98
N ASP A 405 -18.74 -6.01 3.28
CA ASP A 405 -19.13 -4.60 3.17
C ASP A 405 -18.43 -3.81 4.28
N ALA A 406 -17.63 -2.80 3.92
CA ALA A 406 -16.83 -2.05 4.88
C ALA A 406 -17.67 -1.23 5.87
N LYS A 407 -18.91 -0.86 5.51
CA LYS A 407 -19.82 -0.04 6.37
C LYS A 407 -20.63 -0.87 7.32
N THR A 408 -20.94 -2.12 6.97
CA THR A 408 -21.87 -2.97 7.74
C THR A 408 -21.23 -4.25 8.27
N GLY A 409 -20.07 -4.63 7.75
CA GLY A 409 -19.40 -5.90 8.06
C GLY A 409 -20.14 -7.13 7.53
N GLN A 410 -21.15 -6.97 6.70
CA GLN A 410 -21.90 -8.08 6.12
C GLN A 410 -21.12 -8.73 4.99
N ASP A 411 -21.31 -10.04 4.81
CA ASP A 411 -20.70 -10.77 3.71
C ASP A 411 -21.26 -10.27 2.38
N LEU A 412 -20.39 -9.97 1.45
CA LEU A 412 -20.73 -9.68 0.07
C LEU A 412 -20.62 -10.97 -0.76
N PRO A 413 -21.56 -11.18 -1.72
CA PRO A 413 -21.41 -12.30 -2.63
C PRO A 413 -20.10 -12.11 -3.44
N SER A 414 -19.22 -13.11 -3.39
CA SER A 414 -18.13 -13.19 -4.36
C SER A 414 -18.77 -13.54 -5.71
N ALA A 415 -18.50 -12.74 -6.75
CA ALA A 415 -18.86 -13.16 -8.09
C ALA A 415 -18.10 -14.47 -8.37
N ALA A 416 -18.81 -15.54 -8.67
CA ALA A 416 -18.15 -16.77 -9.08
C ALA A 416 -17.22 -16.45 -10.27
N PRO A 417 -15.98 -16.97 -10.30
CA PRO A 417 -15.13 -16.78 -11.46
C PRO A 417 -15.93 -17.23 -12.68
N SER A 418 -16.15 -16.33 -13.63
CA SER A 418 -16.78 -16.68 -14.88
C SER A 418 -15.84 -17.68 -15.56
N SER A 419 -16.19 -18.97 -15.49
CA SER A 419 -15.55 -20.01 -16.29
C SER A 419 -15.88 -19.72 -17.74
N GLY A 420 -15.12 -18.84 -18.37
CA GLY A 420 -15.14 -18.60 -19.81
C GLY A 420 -14.46 -19.77 -20.53
N GLY A 421 -14.95 -20.97 -20.30
CA GLY A 421 -14.67 -22.07 -21.17
C GLY A 421 -15.53 -21.97 -22.42
N PRO A 422 -15.01 -22.20 -23.64
CA PRO A 422 -15.84 -22.29 -24.81
C PRO A 422 -16.84 -23.44 -24.60
N SER A 423 -18.12 -23.09 -24.65
CA SER A 423 -19.23 -24.07 -24.65
C SER A 423 -19.10 -24.89 -25.93
N SER A 424 -18.39 -26.02 -25.85
CA SER A 424 -18.49 -27.07 -26.85
C SER A 424 -19.75 -27.88 -26.55
N SER A 425 -20.85 -27.46 -27.13
CA SER A 425 -22.02 -28.31 -27.33
C SER A 425 -21.71 -29.25 -28.44
N ASP A 426 -21.14 -30.41 -28.12
CA ASP A 426 -21.23 -31.57 -28.96
C ASP A 426 -21.35 -32.82 -28.07
N THR A 427 -22.58 -33.31 -28.00
CA THR A 427 -22.91 -34.64 -27.55
C THR A 427 -22.66 -35.58 -28.72
N PRO A 428 -21.93 -36.64 -28.54
CA PRO A 428 -22.34 -37.89 -29.16
C PRO A 428 -22.50 -39.02 -28.14
N SER A 429 -23.66 -39.62 -28.29
CA SER A 429 -24.11 -40.88 -27.79
C SER A 429 -23.22 -42.07 -28.18
N SER A 430 -23.37 -43.10 -27.34
CA SER A 430 -23.08 -44.52 -27.57
C SER A 430 -21.65 -45.03 -27.29
N GLY A 431 -21.41 -45.70 -26.17
CA GLY A 431 -21.56 -47.12 -26.01
C GLY A 431 -20.41 -47.91 -26.64
N VAL A 432 -19.48 -48.45 -25.81
CA VAL A 432 -18.97 -49.84 -25.93
C VAL A 432 -18.15 -50.23 -24.68
N THR A 433 -18.36 -51.42 -24.22
CA THR A 433 -17.85 -52.17 -23.06
C THR A 433 -16.33 -52.47 -23.10
N PRO A 434 -15.73 -52.85 -21.95
CA PRO A 434 -14.27 -53.02 -21.83
C PRO A 434 -13.75 -54.37 -22.28
N SER A 435 -12.53 -54.37 -22.78
CA SER A 435 -11.74 -55.60 -22.95
C SER A 435 -10.37 -55.42 -22.32
N SER A 436 -10.06 -56.32 -21.41
CA SER A 436 -8.80 -56.58 -20.77
C SER A 436 -7.72 -57.03 -21.77
N GLY A 437 -6.47 -56.62 -21.52
CA GLY A 437 -5.32 -57.17 -22.27
C GLY A 437 -4.00 -56.60 -21.74
N ASP A 438 -3.27 -57.43 -20.99
CA ASP A 438 -1.87 -57.30 -20.60
C ASP A 438 -0.94 -57.09 -21.79
N SER A 439 0.10 -56.31 -21.64
CA SER A 439 1.49 -56.71 -21.93
C SER A 439 2.50 -55.60 -21.73
N ALA A 440 3.52 -55.93 -21.02
CA ALA A 440 4.75 -55.18 -20.83
C ALA A 440 5.56 -55.02 -22.13
N SER A 441 6.20 -53.88 -22.32
CA SER A 441 7.45 -53.78 -23.08
C SER A 441 8.24 -52.54 -22.70
N THR A 442 9.45 -52.77 -22.27
CA THR A 442 10.61 -51.88 -22.10
C THR A 442 11.04 -51.26 -23.42
N GLY A 443 11.50 -50.01 -23.38
CA GLY A 443 12.21 -49.39 -24.51
C GLY A 443 12.58 -47.93 -24.25
N ASP A 444 13.87 -47.74 -24.00
CA ASP A 444 14.59 -46.46 -23.92
C ASP A 444 14.40 -45.57 -25.16
N THR A 445 14.32 -44.24 -24.97
CA THR A 445 15.30 -43.28 -25.49
C THR A 445 14.79 -41.84 -25.33
N PRO A 446 15.63 -40.85 -24.97
CA PRO A 446 15.23 -39.49 -24.83
C PRO A 446 15.22 -38.77 -26.17
N SER A 447 14.19 -38.00 -26.41
CA SER A 447 14.19 -37.03 -27.51
C SER A 447 13.85 -35.67 -26.92
N GLU A 448 14.89 -34.88 -26.72
CA GLU A 448 14.77 -33.46 -26.53
C GLU A 448 14.14 -32.85 -27.77
N SER A 449 12.99 -32.24 -27.62
CA SER A 449 12.49 -31.27 -28.57
C SER A 449 12.11 -29.99 -27.77
N ASP A 450 13.03 -29.07 -27.79
CA ASP A 450 12.77 -27.68 -27.41
C ASP A 450 11.65 -27.13 -28.30
N SER A 451 10.45 -27.06 -27.74
CA SER A 451 9.39 -26.20 -28.25
C SER A 451 9.25 -25.02 -27.29
N PRO A 452 9.19 -23.79 -27.80
CA PRO A 452 8.97 -22.63 -26.92
C PRO A 452 7.60 -22.77 -26.28
N SER A 453 7.59 -22.98 -24.98
CA SER A 453 6.39 -23.12 -24.19
C SER A 453 5.61 -21.81 -24.19
N ASP A 454 4.38 -21.96 -24.58
CA ASP A 454 3.29 -21.02 -24.52
C ASP A 454 3.19 -20.41 -23.11
N ASN A 455 3.49 -19.11 -22.97
CA ASN A 455 3.48 -18.37 -21.71
C ASN A 455 2.07 -18.23 -21.10
N GLY A 456 1.06 -18.91 -21.66
CA GLY A 456 -0.33 -18.81 -21.20
C GLY A 456 -0.67 -19.66 -19.97
N ASP A 457 0.14 -20.67 -19.62
CA ASP A 457 -0.22 -21.64 -18.58
C ASP A 457 0.50 -21.44 -17.22
N LEU A 458 1.45 -20.52 -17.14
CA LEU A 458 2.20 -20.26 -15.91
C LEU A 458 1.33 -19.71 -14.77
N GLY A 459 0.22 -19.03 -15.08
CA GLY A 459 -0.68 -18.47 -14.08
C GLY A 459 -1.42 -19.53 -13.26
N LEU A 460 -1.81 -20.62 -13.85
CA LEU A 460 -2.59 -21.68 -13.18
C LEU A 460 -1.71 -22.59 -12.31
N THR A 461 -0.49 -22.87 -12.72
CA THR A 461 0.45 -23.69 -11.96
C THR A 461 1.01 -22.95 -10.73
N LEU A 462 1.17 -21.63 -10.80
CA LEU A 462 1.61 -20.81 -9.67
C LEU A 462 0.54 -20.69 -8.58
N TYR A 463 -0.75 -20.73 -8.92
CA TYR A 463 -1.84 -20.58 -7.97
C TYR A 463 -2.15 -21.81 -7.12
N ASN A 464 -1.55 -22.98 -7.39
CA ASN A 464 -1.75 -24.23 -6.63
C ASN A 464 -3.20 -24.53 -6.24
N GLY A 465 -4.16 -24.00 -6.97
CA GLY A 465 -5.60 -24.16 -6.73
C GLY A 465 -6.12 -23.49 -5.46
N LYS A 466 -5.30 -22.80 -4.68
CA LYS A 466 -5.73 -22.12 -3.45
C LYS A 466 -5.80 -20.61 -3.70
N GLN A 467 -7.01 -20.09 -3.87
CA GLN A 467 -7.23 -18.67 -4.03
C GLN A 467 -7.03 -17.99 -2.68
N GLU A 468 -6.16 -16.96 -2.64
CA GLU A 468 -5.95 -16.07 -1.49
C GLU A 468 -6.62 -14.72 -1.72
N SER A 469 -6.72 -13.90 -0.67
CA SER A 469 -7.19 -12.51 -0.80
C SER A 469 -6.06 -11.60 -1.30
N PRO A 470 -6.37 -10.60 -2.14
CA PRO A 470 -5.37 -9.65 -2.63
C PRO A 470 -4.80 -8.77 -1.50
N VAL A 471 -3.53 -8.40 -1.59
CA VAL A 471 -2.86 -7.50 -0.63
C VAL A 471 -2.92 -6.02 -1.04
N ALA A 472 -3.29 -5.75 -2.28
CA ALA A 472 -3.60 -4.41 -2.79
C ALA A 472 -4.61 -4.52 -3.93
N VAL A 473 -5.50 -3.54 -4.04
CA VAL A 473 -6.62 -3.55 -4.99
C VAL A 473 -6.80 -2.16 -5.58
N SER A 474 -7.15 -2.13 -6.87
CA SER A 474 -7.61 -0.94 -7.61
C SER A 474 -8.79 -1.31 -8.50
N PRO A 475 -9.47 -0.35 -9.18
CA PRO A 475 -10.54 -0.65 -10.12
C PRO A 475 -10.15 -1.58 -11.28
N PHE A 476 -8.86 -1.71 -11.55
CA PHE A 476 -8.33 -2.47 -12.70
C PHE A 476 -7.88 -3.88 -12.34
N GLY A 477 -7.62 -4.15 -11.06
CA GLY A 477 -7.14 -5.46 -10.64
C GLY A 477 -6.67 -5.54 -9.20
N GLY A 478 -6.01 -6.65 -8.89
CA GLY A 478 -5.44 -6.93 -7.57
C GLY A 478 -4.02 -7.46 -7.64
N VAL A 479 -3.28 -7.27 -6.55
CA VAL A 479 -1.94 -7.81 -6.34
C VAL A 479 -2.02 -8.88 -5.26
N TYR A 480 -1.45 -10.03 -5.56
CA TYR A 480 -1.41 -11.19 -4.67
C TYR A 480 0.03 -11.52 -4.31
N ARG A 481 0.20 -12.02 -3.12
CA ARG A 481 1.48 -12.59 -2.68
C ARG A 481 1.37 -14.10 -2.69
N GLN A 482 2.24 -14.75 -3.43
CA GLN A 482 2.40 -16.20 -3.37
C GLN A 482 3.69 -16.53 -2.63
N LEU A 483 3.57 -17.34 -1.58
CA LEU A 483 4.72 -17.94 -0.94
C LEU A 483 5.11 -19.21 -1.72
N PRO A 484 6.41 -19.47 -1.93
CA PRO A 484 6.86 -20.70 -2.56
C PRO A 484 6.42 -21.91 -1.76
N THR A 485 6.02 -22.96 -2.46
CA THR A 485 5.46 -24.20 -1.87
C THR A 485 6.51 -25.28 -1.57
N GLY A 486 7.79 -24.97 -1.70
CA GLY A 486 8.89 -25.90 -1.47
C GLY A 486 9.36 -25.95 -0.02
N ASN A 487 9.73 -27.16 0.45
CA ASN A 487 10.33 -27.36 1.78
C ASN A 487 11.80 -26.89 1.88
N ASP A 488 12.39 -26.48 0.77
CA ASP A 488 13.77 -25.96 0.73
C ASP A 488 13.76 -24.47 0.98
N SER A 489 14.21 -24.07 2.16
CA SER A 489 14.34 -22.69 2.60
C SER A 489 15.38 -21.85 1.82
N SER A 490 16.08 -22.45 0.87
CA SER A 490 17.08 -21.79 0.02
C SER A 490 16.51 -21.12 -1.23
N ASP A 491 15.28 -21.50 -1.66
CA ASP A 491 14.67 -21.03 -2.92
C ASP A 491 13.38 -20.23 -2.67
N LEU A 492 13.35 -19.43 -1.59
CA LEU A 492 12.22 -18.58 -1.24
C LEU A 492 12.14 -17.36 -2.16
N GLU A 493 11.83 -17.56 -3.42
CA GLU A 493 11.40 -16.49 -4.31
C GLU A 493 9.93 -16.17 -4.01
N SER A 494 9.68 -14.99 -3.41
CA SER A 494 8.31 -14.49 -3.27
C SER A 494 7.82 -14.04 -4.64
N VAL A 495 6.89 -14.78 -5.23
CA VAL A 495 6.27 -14.41 -6.50
C VAL A 495 5.11 -13.47 -6.23
N CYS A 496 5.11 -12.31 -6.88
CA CYS A 496 3.98 -11.40 -6.91
C CYS A 496 3.12 -11.73 -8.13
N ILE A 497 1.82 -11.86 -7.95
CA ILE A 497 0.88 -12.16 -9.01
C ILE A 497 -0.08 -10.99 -9.15
N PHE A 498 -0.24 -10.51 -10.38
CA PHE A 498 -1.18 -9.46 -10.74
C PHE A 498 -2.35 -10.05 -11.49
N VAL A 499 -3.57 -9.68 -11.12
CA VAL A 499 -4.79 -10.21 -11.75
C VAL A 499 -5.71 -9.08 -12.16
N LYS A 500 -6.35 -9.22 -13.33
CA LYS A 500 -7.32 -8.24 -13.81
C LYS A 500 -8.64 -8.37 -13.09
N ALA A 501 -9.31 -7.23 -12.86
CA ALA A 501 -10.68 -7.18 -12.41
C ALA A 501 -11.64 -7.66 -13.50
N THR A 502 -12.69 -8.40 -13.12
CA THR A 502 -13.71 -8.95 -14.03
C THR A 502 -15.14 -8.59 -13.64
N ALA A 503 -15.38 -8.18 -12.40
CA ALA A 503 -16.66 -7.67 -11.91
C ALA A 503 -16.48 -6.79 -10.65
#